data_439101442982753c4253150fc72fea4f
#
_entry.id   439101442982753c4253150fc72fea4f
#
_cell.length_a   1.000
_cell.length_b   1.000
_cell.length_c   1.000
_cell.angle_alpha   90.00
_cell.angle_beta   90.00
_cell.angle_gamma   90.00
#
_symmetry.space_group_name_H-M   'P 1'
#
loop_
_entity.id
_entity.type
_entity.pdbx_description
1 polymer ?
#
loop_
_entity_poly.entity_id
_entity_poly.type
_entity_poly.pdbx_seq_one_letter_code
_entity_poly.pdbx_strand_id
1 'polypeptide(L)'
;MAGVEEAAASGSHLNGDLDPDDREEGAASTAEEAAKKKRRKKKKSKGASADGDGDGDGATGKKKKKKKKKRGRTAAWRTTNEEKKALDQASEEIWNDFREAAEAHRQVRKYVMSWIKPGMTMIEICEKLEDCSRKLIKENGLNAGLAFPTGCSLNNCAAHYTPNAGDTTVLQYDDICKIDFGTHISGRIIDCAFTVTFNPKYDTLLKAVKDATNTGIKCAGIDVRLCDVGEAIQEVMESYEVEIDGKTYQVKPIRNLNGHSIGQYRIHAGKTVPIVKGGEATRMEEGEVYAIETFGSTGKGVVHDDMECSHYMKNFDVGHVPIRLPRTKHLLNVINENFGTLAFCRRWLDRLGESKYLMALKNLCDLGIVDPYPPLCDIKGSYTAQFEHTILLRPTCKEVVSRGDDY
;
A
#
# COMPACT_ATOMS: atom_id res chain seq x y z
N MET A 1 -32.98 -39.79 42.21
CA MET A 1 -34.36 -39.31 42.24
C MET A 1 -34.41 -38.23 41.18
N ALA A 2 -34.83 -38.52 40.00
CA ALA A 2 -36.16 -38.44 39.42
C ALA A 2 -36.45 -36.99 39.01
N GLY A 3 -36.78 -36.59 37.84
CA GLY A 3 -37.29 -37.18 36.60
C GLY A 3 -37.47 -36.01 35.66
N VAL A 4 -37.17 -36.06 34.37
CA VAL A 4 -37.96 -36.53 33.22
C VAL A 4 -39.21 -35.69 32.94
N GLU A 5 -39.26 -35.09 31.77
CA GLU A 5 -40.23 -35.12 30.66
C GLU A 5 -40.05 -33.88 29.78
N GLU A 6 -39.61 -33.94 28.57
CA GLU A 6 -40.17 -34.32 27.27
C GLU A 6 -41.52 -33.67 26.93
N ALA A 7 -41.59 -32.92 25.88
CA ALA A 7 -42.64 -32.98 24.88
C ALA A 7 -42.25 -32.25 23.57
N ALA A 8 -42.47 -33.02 22.55
CA ALA A 8 -42.09 -32.90 21.17
C ALA A 8 -43.24 -32.38 20.27
N ALA A 9 -42.85 -32.16 19.01
CA ALA A 9 -43.61 -32.25 17.74
C ALA A 9 -44.52 -31.04 17.38
N SER A 10 -44.63 -30.60 16.18
CA SER A 10 -44.62 -31.09 14.80
C SER A 10 -44.68 -29.86 13.88
N GLY A 11 -44.02 -29.72 12.79
CA GLY A 11 -44.11 -30.44 11.56
C GLY A 11 -45.01 -29.76 10.53
N SER A 12 -44.45 -29.26 9.42
CA SER A 12 -44.99 -29.56 8.10
C SER A 12 -44.18 -28.89 6.98
N HIS A 13 -43.93 -29.71 5.98
CA HIS A 13 -43.31 -29.47 4.67
C HIS A 13 -44.04 -28.40 3.83
N LEU A 14 -43.29 -27.76 2.92
CA LEU A 14 -43.59 -27.76 1.48
C LEU A 14 -42.35 -27.34 0.68
N ASN A 15 -42.06 -28.18 -0.29
CA ASN A 15 -41.07 -28.04 -1.36
C ASN A 15 -41.41 -26.91 -2.33
N GLY A 16 -40.38 -26.39 -2.98
CA GLY A 16 -40.50 -25.60 -4.18
C GLY A 16 -39.15 -25.37 -4.81
N ASP A 17 -38.68 -26.33 -5.61
CA ASP A 17 -37.59 -26.14 -6.59
C ASP A 17 -37.92 -25.02 -7.54
N LEU A 18 -36.90 -24.22 -7.93
CA LEU A 18 -36.68 -23.72 -9.30
C LEU A 18 -35.34 -22.98 -9.35
N ASP A 19 -34.39 -23.54 -10.04
CA ASP A 19 -33.23 -22.93 -10.74
C ASP A 19 -33.68 -22.51 -12.15
N PRO A 20 -32.84 -21.83 -12.98
CA PRO A 20 -31.80 -20.85 -12.86
C PRO A 20 -31.96 -19.65 -13.83
N ASP A 21 -30.93 -18.81 -13.91
CA ASP A 21 -30.65 -17.78 -14.91
C ASP A 21 -31.51 -16.50 -14.90
N ASP A 22 -30.88 -15.41 -14.41
CA ASP A 22 -30.73 -14.24 -15.27
C ASP A 22 -29.67 -13.27 -14.74
N ARG A 23 -28.92 -12.76 -15.69
CA ARG A 23 -27.82 -11.82 -15.61
C ARG A 23 -28.30 -10.45 -15.15
N GLU A 24 -27.54 -9.79 -14.27
CA GLU A 24 -27.37 -8.33 -14.36
C GLU A 24 -26.00 -7.94 -13.85
N GLU A 25 -25.20 -7.43 -14.79
CA GLU A 25 -23.96 -6.71 -14.56
C GLU A 25 -24.27 -5.37 -13.86
N GLY A 26 -23.86 -5.23 -12.61
CA GLY A 26 -23.86 -3.99 -11.87
C GLY A 26 -22.42 -3.53 -11.65
N ALA A 27 -21.88 -2.73 -12.57
CA ALA A 27 -20.58 -2.09 -12.44
C ALA A 27 -20.60 -1.06 -11.31
N ALA A 28 -19.82 -1.28 -10.28
CA ALA A 28 -19.48 -0.24 -9.31
C ALA A 28 -18.46 0.71 -9.94
N SER A 29 -18.91 1.89 -10.34
CA SER A 29 -18.07 2.98 -10.82
C SER A 29 -17.40 3.67 -9.63
N THR A 30 -16.08 3.70 -9.63
CA THR A 30 -15.27 4.45 -8.69
C THR A 30 -15.49 5.96 -8.84
N ALA A 31 -15.35 6.70 -7.72
CA ALA A 31 -15.63 8.14 -7.61
C ALA A 31 -14.84 9.05 -8.58
N GLU A 32 -13.82 8.54 -9.26
CA GLU A 32 -13.02 9.29 -10.24
C GLU A 32 -13.70 9.56 -11.59
N GLU A 33 -14.64 8.73 -12.02
CA GLU A 33 -15.35 8.96 -13.29
C GLU A 33 -16.41 10.07 -13.22
N ALA A 34 -16.92 10.39 -12.04
CA ALA A 34 -17.93 11.44 -11.87
C ALA A 34 -17.39 12.87 -12.06
N ALA A 35 -16.11 13.10 -11.82
CA ALA A 35 -15.47 14.42 -11.96
C ALA A 35 -15.17 14.83 -13.42
N LYS A 36 -15.01 13.86 -14.32
CA LYS A 36 -14.67 14.12 -15.75
C LYS A 36 -15.88 14.46 -16.63
N LYS A 37 -17.09 14.13 -16.23
CA LYS A 37 -18.32 14.42 -17.04
C LYS A 37 -18.92 15.82 -16.89
N LYS A 38 -18.54 16.58 -15.87
CA LYS A 38 -19.07 17.96 -15.66
C LYS A 38 -18.34 19.10 -16.37
N ARG A 39 -17.19 18.85 -17.00
CA ARG A 39 -16.39 19.90 -17.69
C ARG A 39 -16.61 20.03 -19.21
N ARG A 40 -17.45 19.22 -19.84
CA ARG A 40 -17.64 19.19 -21.31
C ARG A 40 -18.89 19.89 -21.84
N LYS A 41 -19.69 20.56 -21.01
CA LYS A 41 -20.97 21.19 -21.43
C LYS A 41 -21.04 22.71 -21.31
N LYS A 42 -19.92 23.44 -21.48
CA LYS A 42 -19.97 24.91 -21.59
C LYS A 42 -18.93 25.44 -22.58
N LYS A 43 -19.12 25.22 -23.88
CA LYS A 43 -18.59 26.07 -24.96
C LYS A 43 -19.16 25.62 -26.30
N LYS A 44 -20.37 26.07 -26.61
CA LYS A 44 -20.85 26.26 -27.99
C LYS A 44 -22.02 27.25 -27.93
N SER A 45 -21.73 28.50 -28.27
CA SER A 45 -22.65 29.33 -29.03
C SER A 45 -22.06 30.73 -29.26
N LYS A 46 -22.27 31.18 -30.45
CA LYS A 46 -22.12 32.52 -31.06
C LYS A 46 -20.78 32.73 -31.78
N GLY A 47 -20.78 33.10 -33.03
CA GLY A 47 -21.82 33.47 -34.01
C GLY A 47 -21.10 34.08 -35.17
N ALA A 48 -21.69 34.02 -36.32
CA ALA A 48 -21.15 34.29 -37.65
C ALA A 48 -21.20 35.78 -38.06
N SER A 49 -20.55 36.02 -39.21
CA SER A 49 -20.69 37.11 -40.21
C SER A 49 -19.72 38.28 -40.05
N ALA A 50 -19.17 38.92 -41.06
CA ALA A 50 -19.31 38.88 -42.50
C ALA A 50 -18.15 39.71 -43.13
N ASP A 51 -17.78 39.39 -44.34
CA ASP A 51 -17.22 40.14 -45.46
C ASP A 51 -16.48 41.47 -45.29
N GLY A 52 -15.40 41.60 -46.10
CA GLY A 52 -14.79 42.87 -46.48
C GLY A 52 -13.44 42.71 -47.17
N ASP A 53 -13.46 42.85 -48.48
CA ASP A 53 -12.35 42.91 -49.40
C ASP A 53 -11.30 44.03 -49.12
N GLY A 54 -10.05 43.79 -49.53
CA GLY A 54 -9.06 44.85 -49.61
C GLY A 54 -7.64 44.36 -49.90
N ASP A 55 -7.23 44.47 -51.14
CA ASP A 55 -5.89 44.27 -51.69
C ASP A 55 -4.76 45.03 -50.95
N GLY A 56 -3.55 44.47 -51.00
CA GLY A 56 -2.34 45.21 -50.70
C GLY A 56 -1.08 44.35 -50.42
N ASP A 57 -0.23 44.26 -51.42
CA ASP A 57 1.10 43.74 -51.50
C ASP A 57 2.02 43.98 -50.29
N GLY A 58 2.89 43.01 -49.99
CA GLY A 58 4.03 43.26 -49.11
C GLY A 58 4.71 42.00 -48.55
N ALA A 59 5.62 41.41 -49.32
CA ALA A 59 6.44 40.29 -48.89
C ALA A 59 7.37 40.59 -47.71
N THR A 60 7.27 39.87 -46.61
CA THR A 60 8.43 39.49 -45.79
C THR A 60 8.15 38.21 -45.02
N GLY A 61 8.81 37.15 -45.40
CA GLY A 61 8.69 35.84 -44.78
C GLY A 61 9.21 35.79 -43.34
N LYS A 62 8.33 35.75 -42.38
CA LYS A 62 8.65 35.30 -41.01
C LYS A 62 8.33 33.83 -40.89
N LYS A 63 9.35 32.98 -41.05
CA LYS A 63 9.30 31.56 -40.70
C LYS A 63 8.92 31.45 -39.21
N LYS A 64 7.67 31.05 -38.93
CA LYS A 64 7.27 30.59 -37.58
C LYS A 64 8.11 29.37 -37.24
N LYS A 65 9.14 29.54 -36.40
CA LYS A 65 9.83 28.42 -35.73
C LYS A 65 8.80 27.68 -34.88
N LYS A 66 8.36 26.52 -35.34
CA LYS A 66 7.65 25.54 -34.48
C LYS A 66 8.56 25.26 -33.30
N LYS A 67 8.19 25.72 -32.10
CA LYS A 67 8.80 25.25 -30.85
C LYS A 67 8.58 23.74 -30.79
N LYS A 68 9.61 22.95 -31.14
CA LYS A 68 9.64 21.53 -30.76
C LYS A 68 9.48 21.49 -29.28
N LYS A 69 8.36 20.90 -28.76
CA LYS A 69 8.26 20.48 -27.39
C LYS A 69 9.51 19.66 -27.12
N LYS A 70 10.38 20.11 -26.21
CA LYS A 70 11.47 19.28 -25.69
C LYS A 70 10.78 18.06 -25.08
N ARG A 71 10.85 16.91 -25.72
CA ARG A 71 10.62 15.63 -25.08
C ARG A 71 11.56 15.61 -23.87
N GLY A 72 11.03 15.42 -22.69
CA GLY A 72 11.84 15.26 -21.49
C GLY A 72 12.92 14.23 -21.82
N ARG A 73 14.19 14.61 -21.63
CA ARG A 73 15.29 13.67 -21.79
C ARG A 73 15.20 12.70 -20.62
N THR A 74 15.08 11.42 -20.92
CA THR A 74 15.17 10.37 -19.91
C THR A 74 16.59 10.33 -19.32
N ALA A 75 16.76 9.75 -18.13
CA ALA A 75 18.07 9.63 -17.48
C ALA A 75 19.13 8.89 -18.35
N ALA A 76 18.67 8.02 -19.25
CA ALA A 76 19.52 7.32 -20.21
C ALA A 76 20.30 8.24 -21.16
N TRP A 77 19.86 9.49 -21.33
CA TRP A 77 20.52 10.48 -22.19
C TRP A 77 21.53 11.37 -21.45
N ARG A 78 21.75 11.15 -20.17
CA ARG A 78 22.81 11.83 -19.43
C ARG A 78 24.15 11.29 -19.87
N THR A 79 25.00 12.18 -20.37
CA THR A 79 26.18 11.79 -21.15
C THR A 79 27.43 11.58 -20.33
N THR A 80 27.51 12.05 -19.08
CA THR A 80 28.71 11.93 -18.28
C THR A 80 28.46 11.27 -16.93
N ASN A 81 29.39 10.39 -16.52
CA ASN A 81 29.39 9.79 -15.18
C ASN A 81 29.59 10.85 -14.08
N GLU A 82 30.30 11.92 -14.40
CA GLU A 82 30.55 13.04 -13.46
C GLU A 82 29.26 13.78 -13.13
N GLU A 83 28.38 14.04 -14.13
CA GLU A 83 27.08 14.67 -13.88
C GLU A 83 26.21 13.80 -12.96
N LYS A 84 26.14 12.50 -13.21
CA LYS A 84 25.40 11.56 -12.38
C LYS A 84 25.94 11.53 -10.95
N LYS A 85 27.26 11.47 -10.77
CA LYS A 85 27.90 11.51 -9.45
C LYS A 85 27.62 12.81 -8.69
N ALA A 86 27.70 13.95 -9.38
CA ALA A 86 27.40 15.23 -8.77
C ALA A 86 25.95 15.34 -8.28
N LEU A 87 24.97 14.83 -9.07
CA LEU A 87 23.57 14.78 -8.69
C LEU A 87 23.31 13.83 -7.52
N ASP A 88 23.97 12.69 -7.52
CA ASP A 88 23.88 11.69 -6.45
C ASP A 88 24.44 12.23 -5.14
N GLN A 89 25.61 12.90 -5.22
CA GLN A 89 26.23 13.53 -4.08
C GLN A 89 25.42 14.73 -3.53
N ALA A 90 24.77 15.50 -4.39
CA ALA A 90 23.88 16.57 -3.97
C ALA A 90 22.67 16.10 -3.15
N SER A 91 22.31 14.82 -3.25
CA SER A 91 21.21 14.18 -2.52
C SER A 91 21.70 13.26 -1.40
N GLU A 92 22.98 13.28 -1.05
CA GLU A 92 23.57 12.31 -0.10
C GLU A 92 22.92 12.36 1.30
N GLU A 93 22.52 13.52 1.78
CA GLU A 93 21.80 13.64 3.06
C GLU A 93 20.47 12.89 3.01
N ILE A 94 19.73 12.99 1.90
CA ILE A 94 18.47 12.29 1.70
C ILE A 94 18.69 10.76 1.70
N TRP A 95 19.74 10.30 1.01
CA TRP A 95 20.06 8.88 0.98
C TRP A 95 20.48 8.35 2.34
N ASN A 96 21.18 9.15 3.13
CA ASN A 96 21.58 8.80 4.49
C ASN A 96 20.40 8.71 5.45
N ASP A 97 19.40 9.60 5.35
CA ASP A 97 18.15 9.48 6.10
C ASP A 97 17.45 8.14 5.83
N PHE A 98 17.37 7.74 4.55
CA PHE A 98 16.82 6.42 4.19
C PHE A 98 17.64 5.26 4.76
N ARG A 99 18.97 5.34 4.71
CA ARG A 99 19.86 4.28 5.21
C ARG A 99 19.77 4.14 6.73
N GLU A 100 19.70 5.25 7.46
CA GLU A 100 19.53 5.22 8.92
C GLU A 100 18.16 4.63 9.30
N ALA A 101 17.09 5.04 8.61
CA ALA A 101 15.76 4.45 8.82
C ALA A 101 15.74 2.94 8.47
N ALA A 102 16.43 2.53 7.39
CA ALA A 102 16.53 1.14 6.97
C ALA A 102 17.35 0.29 7.95
N GLU A 103 18.41 0.86 8.53
CA GLU A 103 19.19 0.15 9.55
C GLU A 103 18.39 -0.11 10.82
N ALA A 104 17.63 0.88 11.29
CA ALA A 104 16.71 0.67 12.40
C ALA A 104 15.68 -0.44 12.06
N HIS A 105 15.12 -0.43 10.86
CA HIS A 105 14.18 -1.46 10.39
C HIS A 105 14.82 -2.86 10.38
N ARG A 106 16.02 -3.02 9.83
CA ARG A 106 16.75 -4.30 9.83
C ARG A 106 16.98 -4.86 11.24
N GLN A 107 17.39 -4.00 12.18
CA GLN A 107 17.61 -4.40 13.57
C GLN A 107 16.31 -4.83 14.26
N VAL A 108 15.21 -4.11 14.04
CA VAL A 108 13.89 -4.49 14.55
C VAL A 108 13.45 -5.82 13.97
N ARG A 109 13.54 -6.01 12.67
CA ARG A 109 13.20 -7.25 11.96
C ARG A 109 13.91 -8.46 12.56
N LYS A 110 15.24 -8.34 12.74
CA LYS A 110 16.08 -9.37 13.35
C LYS A 110 15.69 -9.64 14.80
N TYR A 111 15.38 -8.60 15.55
CA TYR A 111 14.90 -8.71 16.93
C TYR A 111 13.54 -9.42 17.00
N VAL A 112 12.60 -9.08 16.14
CA VAL A 112 11.28 -9.74 16.07
C VAL A 112 11.43 -11.25 15.87
N MET A 113 12.25 -11.66 14.91
CA MET A 113 12.49 -13.06 14.60
C MET A 113 13.15 -13.85 15.74
N SER A 114 13.76 -13.17 16.72
CA SER A 114 14.37 -13.83 17.87
C SER A 114 13.37 -14.22 18.97
N TRP A 115 12.17 -13.66 18.96
CA TRP A 115 11.21 -13.87 20.05
C TRP A 115 9.77 -14.16 19.61
N ILE A 116 9.37 -13.87 18.38
CA ILE A 116 8.01 -14.14 17.90
C ILE A 116 7.73 -15.65 17.93
N LYS A 117 6.62 -16.05 18.50
CA LYS A 117 6.24 -17.47 18.65
C LYS A 117 4.73 -17.63 18.80
N PRO A 118 4.20 -18.82 18.48
CA PRO A 118 2.81 -19.15 18.80
C PRO A 118 2.50 -18.98 20.29
N GLY A 119 1.26 -18.59 20.58
CA GLY A 119 0.77 -18.32 21.92
C GLY A 119 0.89 -16.85 22.36
N MET A 120 1.58 -16.00 21.60
CA MET A 120 1.58 -14.56 21.85
C MET A 120 0.31 -13.91 21.28
N THR A 121 -0.21 -12.89 21.98
CA THR A 121 -1.30 -12.07 21.43
C THR A 121 -0.77 -11.14 20.34
N MET A 122 -1.62 -10.79 19.36
CA MET A 122 -1.22 -9.87 18.30
C MET A 122 -0.89 -8.48 18.86
N ILE A 123 -1.56 -8.06 19.94
CA ILE A 123 -1.23 -6.80 20.64
C ILE A 123 0.19 -6.84 21.19
N GLU A 124 0.57 -7.90 21.93
CA GLU A 124 1.94 -8.04 22.47
C GLU A 124 2.99 -8.01 21.37
N ILE A 125 2.74 -8.66 20.23
CA ILE A 125 3.66 -8.68 19.09
C ILE A 125 3.85 -7.27 18.55
N CYS A 126 2.74 -6.55 18.26
CA CYS A 126 2.79 -5.20 17.72
C CYS A 126 3.44 -4.21 18.69
N GLU A 127 3.05 -4.18 19.94
CA GLU A 127 3.60 -3.24 20.94
C GLU A 127 5.08 -3.47 21.18
N LYS A 128 5.52 -4.72 21.27
CA LYS A 128 6.93 -5.06 21.47
C LYS A 128 7.79 -4.67 20.26
N LEU A 129 7.28 -4.87 19.04
CA LEU A 129 7.93 -4.47 17.80
C LEU A 129 8.01 -2.93 17.74
N GLU A 130 6.89 -2.25 17.96
CA GLU A 130 6.77 -0.79 17.91
C GLU A 130 7.66 -0.10 18.93
N ASP A 131 7.72 -0.60 20.18
CA ASP A 131 8.60 -0.07 21.23
C ASP A 131 10.08 -0.22 20.87
N CYS A 132 10.47 -1.34 20.27
CA CYS A 132 11.83 -1.53 19.75
C CYS A 132 12.12 -0.55 18.62
N SER A 133 11.18 -0.39 17.68
CA SER A 133 11.30 0.54 16.55
C SER A 133 11.48 1.97 17.01
N ARG A 134 10.63 2.45 17.95
CA ARG A 134 10.73 3.80 18.51
C ARG A 134 12.09 4.07 19.17
N LYS A 135 12.62 3.08 19.90
CA LYS A 135 13.93 3.20 20.55
C LYS A 135 15.07 3.27 19.54
N LEU A 136 15.07 2.39 18.54
CA LEU A 136 16.16 2.31 17.56
C LEU A 136 16.15 3.50 16.61
N ILE A 137 14.98 3.96 16.16
CA ILE A 137 14.85 5.14 15.32
C ILE A 137 15.07 6.45 16.10
N LYS A 138 15.14 6.38 17.44
CA LYS A 138 15.22 7.53 18.33
C LYS A 138 14.06 8.51 18.11
N GLU A 139 12.85 7.98 18.26
CA GLU A 139 11.60 8.71 17.98
C GLU A 139 11.65 10.16 18.47
N ASN A 140 11.34 11.08 17.56
CA ASN A 140 11.37 12.52 17.81
C ASN A 140 10.27 13.24 17.01
N GLY A 141 9.03 13.10 17.46
CA GLY A 141 7.87 13.69 16.81
C GLY A 141 7.79 13.30 15.33
N LEU A 142 7.63 14.30 14.46
CA LEU A 142 7.58 14.09 13.01
C LEU A 142 8.96 14.00 12.35
N ASN A 143 10.07 14.25 13.11
CA ASN A 143 11.41 14.19 12.54
C ASN A 143 11.92 12.75 12.38
N ALA A 144 11.55 11.86 13.29
CA ALA A 144 11.93 10.45 13.24
C ALA A 144 10.91 9.60 13.98
N GLY A 145 10.54 8.45 13.45
CA GLY A 145 9.56 7.59 14.10
C GLY A 145 9.07 6.43 13.24
N LEU A 146 7.90 5.91 13.62
CA LEU A 146 7.17 4.93 12.83
C LEU A 146 6.46 5.63 11.68
N ALA A 147 6.55 5.05 10.48
CA ALA A 147 5.93 5.62 9.28
C ALA A 147 4.46 5.24 9.12
N PHE A 148 4.09 4.06 9.62
CA PHE A 148 2.73 3.53 9.60
C PHE A 148 2.58 2.41 10.65
N PRO A 149 1.33 2.00 11.00
CA PRO A 149 1.08 0.95 11.99
C PRO A 149 1.66 -0.38 11.59
N THR A 150 2.07 -1.18 12.59
CA THR A 150 2.54 -2.55 12.36
C THR A 150 1.42 -3.44 11.85
N GLY A 151 1.44 -3.79 10.57
CA GLY A 151 0.62 -4.85 10.01
C GLY A 151 1.06 -6.21 10.55
N CYS A 152 0.10 -7.01 10.97
CA CYS A 152 0.31 -8.40 11.40
C CYS A 152 -0.81 -9.32 10.87
N SER A 153 -1.11 -9.15 9.59
CA SER A 153 -2.23 -9.80 8.90
C SER A 153 -2.08 -11.32 8.86
N LEU A 154 -3.13 -12.05 9.25
CA LEU A 154 -3.11 -13.49 9.38
C LEU A 154 -3.83 -14.21 8.23
N ASN A 155 -3.29 -15.32 7.80
CA ASN A 155 -3.89 -16.30 6.90
C ASN A 155 -4.42 -15.67 5.60
N ASN A 156 -5.73 -15.62 5.40
CA ASN A 156 -6.36 -15.04 4.21
C ASN A 156 -6.39 -13.50 4.22
N CYS A 157 -6.16 -12.86 5.36
CA CYS A 157 -5.94 -11.42 5.41
C CYS A 157 -4.54 -11.09 4.90
N ALA A 158 -4.45 -10.34 3.81
CA ALA A 158 -3.17 -10.04 3.15
C ALA A 158 -2.48 -8.81 3.72
N ALA A 159 -3.23 -7.77 4.07
CA ALA A 159 -2.69 -6.47 4.49
C ALA A 159 -3.63 -5.70 5.42
N HIS A 160 -3.12 -4.65 6.03
CA HIS A 160 -3.84 -3.63 6.80
C HIS A 160 -4.55 -4.12 8.07
N TYR A 161 -4.19 -5.29 8.61
CA TYR A 161 -4.63 -5.68 9.93
C TYR A 161 -3.57 -5.33 10.97
N THR A 162 -3.97 -4.57 11.98
CA THR A 162 -3.32 -4.42 13.27
C THR A 162 -4.39 -4.51 14.35
N PRO A 163 -4.13 -5.10 15.53
CA PRO A 163 -5.16 -5.25 16.56
C PRO A 163 -5.59 -3.89 17.12
N ASN A 164 -6.89 -3.71 17.35
CA ASN A 164 -7.42 -2.62 18.15
C ASN A 164 -7.38 -3.00 19.62
N ALA A 165 -7.58 -2.04 20.52
CA ALA A 165 -7.70 -2.32 21.96
C ALA A 165 -8.81 -3.33 22.22
N GLY A 166 -8.50 -4.34 23.03
CA GLY A 166 -9.43 -5.43 23.35
C GLY A 166 -9.43 -6.60 22.36
N ASP A 167 -8.63 -6.55 21.31
CA ASP A 167 -8.42 -7.69 20.42
C ASP A 167 -7.72 -8.82 21.18
N THR A 168 -8.32 -10.01 21.15
CA THR A 168 -7.84 -11.20 21.87
C THR A 168 -7.18 -12.22 20.94
N THR A 169 -6.95 -11.88 19.69
CA THR A 169 -6.33 -12.77 18.71
C THR A 169 -4.95 -13.19 19.14
N VAL A 170 -4.71 -14.50 19.13
CA VAL A 170 -3.45 -15.14 19.52
C VAL A 170 -2.85 -15.84 18.32
N LEU A 171 -1.56 -15.59 18.07
CA LEU A 171 -0.81 -16.24 17.01
C LEU A 171 -0.72 -17.74 17.24
N GLN A 172 -1.11 -18.53 16.23
CA GLN A 172 -1.12 -20.00 16.30
C GLN A 172 0.05 -20.60 15.49
N TYR A 173 0.36 -21.88 15.75
CA TYR A 173 1.40 -22.60 15.02
C TYR A 173 1.11 -22.71 13.52
N ASP A 174 -0.16 -22.87 13.15
CA ASP A 174 -0.62 -23.00 11.75
C ASP A 174 -0.94 -21.66 11.09
N ASP A 175 -0.68 -20.53 11.76
CA ASP A 175 -0.89 -19.22 11.14
C ASP A 175 0.27 -18.83 10.21
N ILE A 176 -0.07 -18.12 9.17
CA ILE A 176 0.84 -17.40 8.29
C ILE A 176 0.64 -15.90 8.52
N CYS A 177 1.66 -15.24 9.06
CA CYS A 177 1.60 -13.85 9.54
C CYS A 177 2.46 -12.93 8.68
N LYS A 178 1.86 -11.93 8.06
CA LYS A 178 2.56 -10.86 7.33
C LYS A 178 2.89 -9.75 8.31
N ILE A 179 4.17 -9.60 8.62
CA ILE A 179 4.68 -8.49 9.43
C ILE A 179 5.13 -7.39 8.49
N ASP A 180 4.45 -6.27 8.60
CA ASP A 180 4.64 -5.11 7.73
C ASP A 180 4.72 -3.85 8.60
N PHE A 181 5.85 -3.16 8.60
CA PHE A 181 6.04 -1.97 9.39
C PHE A 181 7.01 -1.00 8.73
N GLY A 182 6.86 0.28 9.02
CA GLY A 182 7.69 1.33 8.45
C GLY A 182 8.40 2.17 9.50
N THR A 183 9.57 2.63 9.14
CA THR A 183 10.36 3.61 9.88
C THR A 183 10.64 4.83 9.00
N HIS A 184 10.86 5.98 9.59
CA HIS A 184 11.26 7.16 8.81
C HIS A 184 12.20 8.08 9.58
N ILE A 185 13.02 8.80 8.84
CA ILE A 185 13.75 9.99 9.28
C ILE A 185 13.39 11.13 8.35
N SER A 186 13.00 12.27 8.90
CA SER A 186 12.59 13.46 8.14
C SER A 186 11.52 13.17 7.06
N GLY A 187 10.63 12.18 7.32
CA GLY A 187 9.63 11.73 6.36
C GLY A 187 10.18 10.86 5.22
N ARG A 188 11.46 10.46 5.26
CA ARG A 188 12.04 9.48 4.33
C ARG A 188 11.68 8.08 4.83
N ILE A 189 10.65 7.51 4.22
CA ILE A 189 9.97 6.30 4.68
C ILE A 189 10.67 5.07 4.14
N ILE A 190 10.94 4.13 5.04
CA ILE A 190 11.24 2.73 4.72
C ILE A 190 9.95 1.92 4.88
N ASP A 191 9.57 1.26 3.82
CA ASP A 191 8.47 0.33 3.72
C ASP A 191 9.03 -1.05 3.42
N CYS A 192 8.81 -2.02 4.31
CA CYS A 192 9.40 -3.33 4.18
C CYS A 192 8.63 -4.36 5.00
N ALA A 193 8.25 -5.45 4.34
CA ALA A 193 7.45 -6.51 4.93
C ALA A 193 8.04 -7.90 4.69
N PHE A 194 7.72 -8.81 5.59
CA PHE A 194 8.09 -10.22 5.50
C PHE A 194 7.01 -11.11 6.11
N THR A 195 7.00 -12.37 5.72
CA THR A 195 6.04 -13.35 6.23
C THR A 195 6.70 -14.29 7.23
N VAL A 196 6.04 -14.48 8.37
CA VAL A 196 6.44 -15.40 9.45
C VAL A 196 5.51 -16.60 9.48
N THR A 197 6.10 -17.79 9.52
CA THR A 197 5.40 -19.08 9.70
C THR A 197 6.18 -19.95 10.64
N PHE A 198 5.49 -20.93 11.26
CA PHE A 198 6.10 -21.92 12.15
C PHE A 198 5.93 -23.34 11.58
N ASN A 199 4.93 -23.54 10.73
CA ASN A 199 4.67 -24.80 10.06
C ASN A 199 5.32 -24.81 8.66
N PRO A 200 6.24 -25.76 8.37
CA PRO A 200 6.97 -25.81 7.09
C PRO A 200 6.07 -26.08 5.87
N LYS A 201 4.79 -26.44 6.06
CA LYS A 201 3.84 -26.60 4.95
C LYS A 201 3.69 -25.32 4.10
N TYR A 202 4.08 -24.17 4.62
CA TYR A 202 4.02 -22.87 3.92
C TYR A 202 5.32 -22.48 3.22
N ASP A 203 6.41 -23.21 3.40
CA ASP A 203 7.74 -22.80 2.92
C ASP A 203 7.77 -22.52 1.40
N THR A 204 7.08 -23.35 0.62
CA THR A 204 7.00 -23.17 -0.83
C THR A 204 6.19 -21.91 -1.21
N LEU A 205 5.12 -21.57 -0.47
CA LEU A 205 4.37 -20.34 -0.67
C LEU A 205 5.24 -19.11 -0.36
N LEU A 206 5.96 -19.13 0.75
CA LEU A 206 6.89 -18.05 1.12
C LEU A 206 7.98 -17.90 0.06
N LYS A 207 8.54 -19.00 -0.42
CA LYS A 207 9.54 -18.99 -1.47
C LYS A 207 9.03 -18.37 -2.76
N ALA A 208 7.83 -18.74 -3.21
CA ALA A 208 7.20 -18.20 -4.41
C ALA A 208 7.08 -16.67 -4.35
N VAL A 209 6.57 -16.13 -3.24
CA VAL A 209 6.37 -14.69 -3.06
C VAL A 209 7.72 -13.97 -2.91
N LYS A 210 8.67 -14.54 -2.18
CA LYS A 210 10.01 -13.98 -2.04
C LYS A 210 10.75 -13.91 -3.39
N ASP A 211 10.67 -14.94 -4.19
CA ASP A 211 11.29 -14.97 -5.53
C ASP A 211 10.60 -13.97 -6.47
N ALA A 212 9.29 -13.83 -6.39
CA ALA A 212 8.54 -12.84 -7.16
C ALA A 212 8.91 -11.40 -6.78
N THR A 213 9.01 -11.10 -5.47
CA THR A 213 9.49 -9.79 -4.97
C THR A 213 10.91 -9.49 -5.46
N ASN A 214 11.82 -10.44 -5.34
CA ASN A 214 13.21 -10.31 -5.83
C ASN A 214 13.27 -10.11 -7.35
N THR A 215 12.38 -10.75 -8.10
CA THR A 215 12.27 -10.56 -9.55
C THR A 215 11.79 -9.14 -9.87
N GLY A 216 10.77 -8.63 -9.16
CA GLY A 216 10.32 -7.25 -9.29
C GLY A 216 11.43 -6.25 -9.01
N ILE A 217 12.17 -6.44 -7.91
CA ILE A 217 13.34 -5.61 -7.56
C ILE A 217 14.42 -5.68 -8.66
N LYS A 218 14.69 -6.85 -9.21
CA LYS A 218 15.68 -7.02 -10.28
C LYS A 218 15.24 -6.30 -11.55
N CYS A 219 13.99 -6.39 -11.92
CA CYS A 219 13.41 -5.76 -13.11
C CYS A 219 13.32 -4.24 -12.97
N ALA A 220 12.94 -3.74 -11.78
CA ALA A 220 12.78 -2.31 -11.50
C ALA A 220 14.06 -1.51 -11.79
N GLY A 221 13.93 -0.30 -12.28
CA GLY A 221 15.06 0.57 -12.58
C GLY A 221 14.64 1.84 -13.32
N ILE A 222 15.58 2.78 -13.46
CA ILE A 222 15.34 4.03 -14.20
C ILE A 222 14.94 3.70 -15.64
N ASP A 223 13.90 4.37 -16.15
CA ASP A 223 13.30 4.20 -17.47
C ASP A 223 12.55 2.88 -17.70
N VAL A 224 12.46 1.99 -16.72
CA VAL A 224 11.68 0.75 -16.78
C VAL A 224 10.18 1.10 -16.70
N ARG A 225 9.36 0.44 -17.51
CA ARG A 225 7.91 0.59 -17.44
C ARG A 225 7.38 -0.21 -16.26
N LEU A 226 6.45 0.39 -15.50
CA LEU A 226 5.83 -0.26 -14.34
C LEU A 226 5.11 -1.56 -14.72
N CYS A 227 4.44 -1.59 -15.87
CA CYS A 227 3.77 -2.80 -16.38
C CYS A 227 4.73 -3.96 -16.67
N ASP A 228 5.99 -3.68 -17.07
CA ASP A 228 7.00 -4.74 -17.32
C ASP A 228 7.44 -5.41 -15.99
N VAL A 229 7.50 -4.63 -14.91
CA VAL A 229 7.77 -5.15 -13.57
C VAL A 229 6.65 -6.10 -13.13
N GLY A 230 5.38 -5.69 -13.33
CA GLY A 230 4.23 -6.51 -12.98
C GLY A 230 4.14 -7.82 -13.76
N GLU A 231 4.44 -7.80 -15.07
CA GLU A 231 4.46 -8.99 -15.91
C GLU A 231 5.54 -9.99 -15.42
N ALA A 232 6.75 -9.51 -15.10
CA ALA A 232 7.83 -10.34 -14.59
C ALA A 232 7.52 -10.96 -13.21
N ILE A 233 6.85 -10.21 -12.33
CA ILE A 233 6.40 -10.69 -11.01
C ILE A 233 5.39 -11.82 -11.18
N GLN A 234 4.37 -11.62 -12.00
CA GLN A 234 3.32 -12.60 -12.24
C GLN A 234 3.89 -13.90 -12.80
N GLU A 235 4.76 -13.82 -13.80
CA GLU A 235 5.38 -14.99 -14.43
C GLU A 235 6.08 -15.87 -13.41
N VAL A 236 6.87 -15.28 -12.52
CA VAL A 236 7.59 -16.03 -11.47
C VAL A 236 6.63 -16.60 -10.45
N MET A 237 5.69 -15.81 -9.95
CA MET A 237 4.76 -16.26 -8.90
C MET A 237 3.88 -17.41 -9.38
N GLU A 238 3.31 -17.31 -10.57
CA GLU A 238 2.45 -18.35 -11.17
C GLU A 238 3.21 -19.59 -11.62
N SER A 239 4.54 -19.57 -11.65
CA SER A 239 5.36 -20.76 -11.90
C SER A 239 5.43 -21.73 -10.71
N TYR A 240 4.90 -21.32 -9.54
CA TYR A 240 4.92 -22.11 -8.32
C TYR A 240 3.59 -22.81 -8.07
N GLU A 241 3.69 -24.09 -7.71
CA GLU A 241 2.61 -24.86 -7.10
C GLU A 241 2.98 -25.20 -5.67
N VAL A 242 2.02 -25.13 -4.75
CA VAL A 242 2.21 -25.45 -3.34
C VAL A 242 1.22 -26.52 -2.91
N GLU A 243 1.70 -27.48 -2.13
CA GLU A 243 0.85 -28.48 -1.48
C GLU A 243 0.67 -28.11 -0.02
N ILE A 244 -0.58 -27.91 0.40
CA ILE A 244 -0.95 -27.62 1.78
C ILE A 244 -2.06 -28.56 2.19
N ASP A 245 -1.83 -29.34 3.24
CA ASP A 245 -2.80 -30.33 3.79
C ASP A 245 -3.35 -31.28 2.72
N GLY A 246 -2.48 -31.77 1.82
CA GLY A 246 -2.82 -32.72 0.76
C GLY A 246 -3.56 -32.13 -0.42
N LYS A 247 -3.69 -30.82 -0.49
CA LYS A 247 -4.28 -30.12 -1.62
C LYS A 247 -3.27 -29.23 -2.33
N THR A 248 -3.18 -29.39 -3.64
CA THR A 248 -2.30 -28.59 -4.49
C THR A 248 -2.98 -27.29 -4.92
N TYR A 249 -2.26 -26.18 -4.81
CA TYR A 249 -2.69 -24.86 -5.23
C TYR A 249 -1.66 -24.25 -6.15
N GLN A 250 -2.08 -23.62 -7.22
CA GLN A 250 -1.23 -22.69 -7.94
C GLN A 250 -1.18 -21.37 -7.17
N VAL A 251 0.02 -20.83 -6.97
CA VAL A 251 0.19 -19.53 -6.33
C VAL A 251 -0.29 -18.43 -7.28
N LYS A 252 -1.19 -17.60 -6.80
CA LYS A 252 -1.76 -16.48 -7.57
C LYS A 252 -1.28 -15.15 -6.99
N PRO A 253 -0.76 -14.22 -7.81
CA PRO A 253 -0.57 -12.87 -7.37
C PRO A 253 -1.92 -12.22 -7.05
N ILE A 254 -1.98 -11.44 -5.98
CA ILE A 254 -3.20 -10.70 -5.60
C ILE A 254 -3.28 -9.44 -6.48
N ARG A 255 -4.07 -9.53 -7.55
CA ARG A 255 -4.07 -8.56 -8.66
C ARG A 255 -4.53 -7.14 -8.31
N ASN A 256 -5.20 -6.94 -7.19
CA ASN A 256 -5.65 -5.64 -6.71
C ASN A 256 -4.83 -5.11 -5.51
N LEU A 257 -3.67 -5.71 -5.25
CA LEU A 257 -2.61 -5.18 -4.41
C LEU A 257 -1.38 -4.86 -5.29
N ASN A 258 -0.64 -3.83 -4.93
CA ASN A 258 0.42 -3.29 -5.78
C ASN A 258 1.52 -2.67 -4.94
N GLY A 259 2.76 -2.71 -5.40
CA GLY A 259 3.79 -1.80 -4.94
C GLY A 259 3.49 -0.35 -5.37
N HIS A 260 4.26 0.59 -4.87
CA HIS A 260 3.99 2.01 -5.10
C HIS A 260 5.24 2.89 -4.99
N SER A 261 5.15 4.10 -5.53
CA SER A 261 6.15 5.14 -5.26
C SER A 261 5.95 5.73 -3.86
N ILE A 262 7.06 6.10 -3.22
CA ILE A 262 7.10 6.70 -1.88
C ILE A 262 7.60 8.12 -1.99
N GLY A 263 6.91 9.07 -1.35
CA GLY A 263 7.30 10.46 -1.22
C GLY A 263 7.65 10.84 0.22
N GLN A 264 8.15 12.05 0.42
CA GLN A 264 8.42 12.54 1.76
C GLN A 264 7.12 12.74 2.54
N TYR A 265 6.98 12.09 3.71
CA TYR A 265 5.74 12.01 4.50
C TYR A 265 4.52 11.53 3.70
N ARG A 266 4.76 10.82 2.61
CA ARG A 266 3.70 10.32 1.73
C ARG A 266 4.01 8.89 1.30
N ILE A 267 3.34 7.94 1.95
CA ILE A 267 3.58 6.51 1.70
C ILE A 267 3.18 6.11 0.26
N HIS A 268 2.05 6.59 -0.24
CA HIS A 268 1.59 6.38 -1.62
C HIS A 268 1.75 7.67 -2.44
N ALA A 269 2.80 7.77 -3.24
CA ALA A 269 3.16 9.00 -3.94
C ALA A 269 2.64 9.12 -5.39
N GLY A 270 1.73 8.24 -5.79
CA GLY A 270 0.92 8.38 -7.00
C GLY A 270 1.28 7.46 -8.17
N LYS A 271 2.46 6.79 -8.18
CA LYS A 271 2.76 5.74 -9.15
C LYS A 271 2.52 4.37 -8.50
N THR A 272 1.89 3.46 -9.25
CA THR A 272 1.57 2.09 -8.81
C THR A 272 2.45 1.09 -9.54
N VAL A 273 3.05 0.15 -8.81
CA VAL A 273 3.81 -0.97 -9.37
C VAL A 273 2.91 -2.20 -9.37
N PRO A 274 2.33 -2.60 -10.51
CA PRO A 274 1.46 -3.78 -10.54
C PRO A 274 2.26 -5.05 -10.26
N ILE A 275 1.58 -6.07 -9.76
CA ILE A 275 2.16 -7.41 -9.55
C ILE A 275 1.58 -8.46 -10.50
N VAL A 276 0.81 -7.97 -11.48
CA VAL A 276 0.24 -8.76 -12.58
C VAL A 276 0.47 -8.04 -13.90
N LYS A 277 0.35 -8.78 -14.98
CA LYS A 277 0.39 -8.23 -16.34
C LYS A 277 -0.71 -7.20 -16.55
N GLY A 278 -0.37 -6.12 -17.25
CA GLY A 278 -1.29 -5.01 -17.52
C GLY A 278 -0.85 -3.74 -16.79
N GLY A 279 -1.75 -2.76 -16.70
CA GLY A 279 -1.46 -1.48 -16.09
C GLY A 279 -0.85 -0.46 -17.07
N GLU A 280 -0.40 0.65 -16.52
CA GLU A 280 0.11 1.77 -17.30
C GLU A 280 1.57 1.57 -17.74
N ALA A 281 1.88 2.04 -18.94
CA ALA A 281 3.25 2.06 -19.45
C ALA A 281 4.08 3.25 -18.90
N THR A 282 3.68 3.79 -17.74
CA THR A 282 4.42 4.83 -17.01
C THR A 282 5.78 4.28 -16.61
N ARG A 283 6.82 5.12 -16.72
CA ARG A 283 8.19 4.71 -16.39
C ARG A 283 8.61 5.16 -15.02
N MET A 284 9.44 4.36 -14.40
CA MET A 284 10.20 4.75 -13.22
C MET A 284 11.23 5.81 -13.59
N GLU A 285 11.41 6.82 -12.73
CA GLU A 285 12.29 7.96 -12.99
C GLU A 285 13.43 8.03 -11.99
N GLU A 286 14.49 8.72 -12.36
CA GLU A 286 15.64 8.97 -11.49
C GLU A 286 15.23 9.83 -10.30
N GLY A 287 15.71 9.46 -9.11
CA GLY A 287 15.38 10.13 -7.84
C GLY A 287 14.10 9.63 -7.17
N GLU A 288 13.34 8.77 -7.84
CA GLU A 288 12.15 8.17 -7.22
C GLU A 288 12.50 7.04 -6.26
N VAL A 289 11.63 6.83 -5.29
CA VAL A 289 11.69 5.78 -4.29
C VAL A 289 10.47 4.90 -4.44
N TYR A 290 10.63 3.59 -4.32
CA TYR A 290 9.54 2.64 -4.49
C TYR A 290 9.54 1.57 -3.40
N ALA A 291 8.34 1.21 -2.97
CA ALA A 291 8.04 -0.06 -2.34
C ALA A 291 7.83 -1.09 -3.45
N ILE A 292 8.69 -2.12 -3.48
CA ILE A 292 8.49 -3.29 -4.34
C ILE A 292 8.01 -4.41 -3.44
N GLU A 293 6.71 -4.57 -3.41
CA GLU A 293 5.99 -5.55 -2.61
C GLU A 293 5.18 -6.48 -3.51
N THR A 294 5.08 -7.73 -3.10
CA THR A 294 4.24 -8.71 -3.78
C THR A 294 3.48 -9.57 -2.80
N PHE A 295 2.31 -9.96 -3.21
CA PHE A 295 1.37 -10.76 -2.43
C PHE A 295 0.96 -11.98 -3.23
N GLY A 296 1.23 -13.17 -2.68
CA GLY A 296 0.78 -14.43 -3.24
C GLY A 296 -0.33 -15.06 -2.42
N SER A 297 -1.27 -15.72 -3.08
CA SER A 297 -2.43 -16.35 -2.45
C SER A 297 -2.70 -17.74 -3.00
N THR A 298 -3.20 -18.63 -2.16
CA THR A 298 -3.81 -19.92 -2.55
C THR A 298 -5.31 -19.79 -2.86
N GLY A 299 -5.87 -18.58 -2.71
CA GLY A 299 -7.28 -18.27 -2.89
C GLY A 299 -7.65 -17.80 -4.30
N LYS A 300 -8.44 -16.74 -4.37
CA LYS A 300 -8.86 -16.14 -5.65
C LYS A 300 -7.82 -15.20 -6.26
N GLY A 301 -6.85 -14.74 -5.49
CA GLY A 301 -5.91 -13.68 -5.91
C GLY A 301 -6.59 -12.32 -6.04
N VAL A 302 -7.58 -12.05 -5.21
CA VAL A 302 -8.27 -10.77 -5.08
C VAL A 302 -8.65 -10.58 -3.62
N VAL A 303 -8.38 -9.40 -3.10
CA VAL A 303 -8.79 -9.03 -1.74
C VAL A 303 -9.95 -8.05 -1.76
N HIS A 304 -10.69 -8.04 -0.67
CA HIS A 304 -11.79 -7.15 -0.36
C HIS A 304 -11.70 -6.69 1.08
N ASP A 305 -12.35 -5.60 1.39
CA ASP A 305 -12.46 -5.10 2.76
C ASP A 305 -13.18 -6.11 3.65
N ASP A 306 -12.56 -6.49 4.76
CA ASP A 306 -13.13 -7.38 5.77
C ASP A 306 -12.60 -6.97 7.16
N MET A 307 -13.30 -7.38 8.22
CA MET A 307 -12.97 -7.09 9.62
C MET A 307 -13.04 -5.59 9.99
N GLU A 308 -12.74 -5.30 11.24
CA GLU A 308 -12.78 -3.94 11.79
C GLU A 308 -11.57 -3.11 11.34
N CYS A 309 -11.81 -1.88 10.88
CA CYS A 309 -10.75 -0.96 10.49
C CYS A 309 -9.91 -0.52 11.70
N SER A 310 -8.60 -0.57 11.52
CA SER A 310 -7.62 -0.13 12.52
C SER A 310 -6.69 0.97 11.99
N HIS A 311 -6.43 0.99 10.68
CA HIS A 311 -5.53 1.89 10.00
C HIS A 311 -6.25 3.10 9.42
N TYR A 312 -5.68 4.27 9.61
CA TYR A 312 -6.19 5.55 9.11
C TYR A 312 -5.02 6.42 8.65
N MET A 313 -5.27 7.29 7.69
CA MET A 313 -4.27 8.24 7.23
C MET A 313 -4.94 9.55 6.81
N LYS A 314 -4.38 10.69 7.24
CA LYS A 314 -4.85 11.98 6.78
C LYS A 314 -4.56 12.11 5.28
N ASN A 315 -5.57 12.55 4.51
CA ASN A 315 -5.42 12.78 3.09
C ASN A 315 -4.33 13.84 2.84
N PHE A 316 -3.32 13.49 2.04
CA PHE A 316 -2.17 14.35 1.76
C PHE A 316 -2.56 15.64 1.04
N ASP A 317 -3.52 15.56 0.12
CA ASP A 317 -3.95 16.66 -0.74
C ASP A 317 -5.17 17.41 -0.18
N VAL A 318 -5.62 17.12 1.05
CA VAL A 318 -6.78 17.75 1.65
C VAL A 318 -6.50 19.23 1.95
N GLY A 319 -7.36 20.10 1.41
CA GLY A 319 -7.34 21.53 1.73
C GLY A 319 -8.02 21.85 3.07
N HIS A 320 -8.25 23.12 3.34
CA HIS A 320 -8.97 23.54 4.53
C HIS A 320 -10.45 23.10 4.47
N VAL A 321 -10.87 22.29 5.44
CA VAL A 321 -12.26 21.86 5.64
C VAL A 321 -12.78 22.45 6.95
N PRO A 322 -13.89 23.22 6.95
CA PRO A 322 -14.44 23.79 8.17
C PRO A 322 -15.06 22.69 9.04
N ILE A 323 -14.54 22.51 10.25
CA ILE A 323 -15.03 21.54 11.22
C ILE A 323 -15.85 22.24 12.28
N ARG A 324 -17.10 21.81 12.49
CA ARG A 324 -18.02 22.39 13.47
C ARG A 324 -17.91 21.74 14.87
N LEU A 325 -17.62 20.43 14.92
CA LEU A 325 -17.60 19.66 16.15
C LEU A 325 -16.26 19.84 16.90
N PRO A 326 -16.27 20.34 18.15
CA PRO A 326 -15.03 20.59 18.91
C PRO A 326 -14.15 19.34 19.08
N ARG A 327 -14.76 18.17 19.34
CA ARG A 327 -14.02 16.90 19.48
C ARG A 327 -13.34 16.48 18.18
N THR A 328 -14.00 16.66 17.04
CA THR A 328 -13.42 16.37 15.72
C THR A 328 -12.25 17.30 15.42
N LYS A 329 -12.38 18.59 15.78
CA LYS A 329 -11.30 19.56 15.64
C LYS A 329 -10.10 19.21 16.54
N HIS A 330 -10.36 18.83 17.80
CA HIS A 330 -9.33 18.37 18.72
C HIS A 330 -8.60 17.16 18.16
N LEU A 331 -9.33 16.13 17.73
CA LEU A 331 -8.73 14.92 17.18
C LEU A 331 -7.87 15.21 15.93
N LEU A 332 -8.33 16.11 15.04
CA LEU A 332 -7.52 16.54 13.89
C LEU A 332 -6.22 17.22 14.32
N ASN A 333 -6.24 18.04 15.37
CA ASN A 333 -5.02 18.65 15.91
C ASN A 333 -4.06 17.58 16.45
N VAL A 334 -4.55 16.60 17.21
CA VAL A 334 -3.76 15.46 17.69
C VAL A 334 -3.11 14.70 16.52
N ILE A 335 -3.88 14.42 15.45
CA ILE A 335 -3.37 13.76 14.25
C ILE A 335 -2.29 14.61 13.58
N ASN A 336 -2.52 15.91 13.40
CA ASN A 336 -1.57 16.81 12.76
C ASN A 336 -0.25 16.91 13.53
N GLU A 337 -0.29 16.96 14.87
CA GLU A 337 0.87 17.12 15.74
C GLU A 337 1.71 15.84 15.84
N ASN A 338 1.04 14.66 15.84
CA ASN A 338 1.72 13.39 16.12
C ASN A 338 2.02 12.56 14.88
N PHE A 339 1.17 12.64 13.84
CA PHE A 339 1.27 11.78 12.64
C PHE A 339 1.41 12.59 11.34
N GLY A 340 0.92 13.83 11.30
CA GLY A 340 0.90 14.62 10.08
C GLY A 340 0.09 13.92 8.98
N THR A 341 0.77 13.56 7.89
CA THR A 341 0.22 12.78 6.76
C THR A 341 0.66 11.31 6.78
N LEU A 342 1.38 10.87 7.81
CA LEU A 342 1.72 9.48 8.02
C LEU A 342 0.50 8.70 8.52
N ALA A 343 0.43 7.42 8.19
CA ALA A 343 -0.63 6.55 8.66
C ALA A 343 -0.52 6.29 10.16
N PHE A 344 -1.64 6.09 10.82
CA PHE A 344 -1.74 5.80 12.25
C PHE A 344 -2.83 4.76 12.51
N CYS A 345 -2.84 4.21 13.73
CA CYS A 345 -3.88 3.28 14.16
C CYS A 345 -4.56 3.73 15.46
N ARG A 346 -5.69 3.09 15.76
CA ARG A 346 -6.46 3.39 16.97
C ARG A 346 -5.65 3.16 18.24
N ARG A 347 -4.83 2.09 18.34
CA ARG A 347 -3.92 1.85 19.50
C ARG A 347 -2.96 3.02 19.73
N TRP A 348 -2.51 3.71 18.68
CA TRP A 348 -1.63 4.86 18.83
C TRP A 348 -2.36 6.08 19.40
N LEU A 349 -3.63 6.27 19.06
CA LEU A 349 -4.47 7.29 19.70
C LEU A 349 -4.69 6.96 21.18
N ASP A 350 -4.97 5.69 21.51
CA ASP A 350 -5.09 5.22 22.89
C ASP A 350 -3.80 5.48 23.68
N ARG A 351 -2.64 5.21 23.09
CA ARG A 351 -1.31 5.46 23.66
C ARG A 351 -1.06 6.94 23.96
N LEU A 352 -1.61 7.85 23.16
CA LEU A 352 -1.55 9.30 23.40
C LEU A 352 -2.53 9.77 24.48
N GLY A 353 -3.35 8.86 25.06
CA GLY A 353 -4.33 9.19 26.07
C GLY A 353 -5.68 9.64 25.51
N GLU A 354 -5.89 9.56 24.20
CA GLU A 354 -7.18 9.86 23.62
C GLU A 354 -8.22 8.79 23.97
N SER A 355 -9.43 9.22 24.22
CA SER A 355 -10.56 8.32 24.56
C SER A 355 -11.85 8.78 23.91
N LYS A 356 -12.79 7.86 23.70
CA LYS A 356 -14.12 8.15 23.12
C LYS A 356 -14.03 8.94 21.80
N TYR A 357 -13.01 8.70 21.00
CA TYR A 357 -12.72 9.43 19.75
C TYR A 357 -13.37 8.83 18.50
N LEU A 358 -13.98 7.64 18.56
CA LEU A 358 -14.48 6.91 17.38
C LEU A 358 -15.47 7.75 16.54
N MET A 359 -16.39 8.48 17.19
CA MET A 359 -17.32 9.36 16.46
C MET A 359 -16.62 10.55 15.81
N ALA A 360 -15.59 11.10 16.46
CA ALA A 360 -14.78 12.17 15.89
C ALA A 360 -13.96 11.66 14.69
N LEU A 361 -13.37 10.47 14.80
CA LEU A 361 -12.62 9.83 13.74
C LEU A 361 -13.54 9.52 12.53
N LYS A 362 -14.73 8.95 12.80
CA LYS A 362 -15.72 8.74 11.75
C LYS A 362 -16.10 10.05 11.05
N ASN A 363 -16.30 11.13 11.80
CA ASN A 363 -16.62 12.42 11.22
C ASN A 363 -15.47 12.98 10.36
N LEU A 364 -14.20 12.78 10.74
CA LEU A 364 -13.05 13.12 9.89
C LEU A 364 -13.06 12.32 8.58
N CYS A 365 -13.44 11.03 8.63
CA CYS A 365 -13.58 10.21 7.43
C CYS A 365 -14.76 10.68 6.55
N ASP A 366 -15.92 10.94 7.13
CA ASP A 366 -17.11 11.44 6.41
C ASP A 366 -16.83 12.80 5.71
N LEU A 367 -15.94 13.61 6.27
CA LEU A 367 -15.49 14.89 5.69
C LEU A 367 -14.37 14.74 4.64
N GLY A 368 -13.86 13.53 4.40
CA GLY A 368 -12.75 13.27 3.49
C GLY A 368 -11.40 13.86 3.93
N ILE A 369 -11.25 14.13 5.24
CA ILE A 369 -9.98 14.64 5.81
C ILE A 369 -9.04 13.49 6.14
N VAL A 370 -9.60 12.37 6.60
CA VAL A 370 -8.90 11.13 6.94
C VAL A 370 -9.50 10.00 6.13
N ASP A 371 -8.67 9.15 5.56
CA ASP A 371 -9.07 7.97 4.83
C ASP A 371 -8.90 6.72 5.70
N PRO A 372 -9.92 5.84 5.80
CA PRO A 372 -9.81 4.56 6.46
C PRO A 372 -9.16 3.52 5.53
N TYR A 373 -8.33 2.66 6.08
CA TYR A 373 -7.69 1.55 5.39
C TYR A 373 -8.06 0.24 6.09
N PRO A 374 -9.20 -0.37 5.75
CA PRO A 374 -9.64 -1.62 6.37
C PRO A 374 -8.72 -2.78 6.02
N PRO A 375 -8.70 -3.86 6.80
CA PRO A 375 -8.00 -5.08 6.44
C PRO A 375 -8.48 -5.62 5.09
N LEU A 376 -7.53 -6.12 4.30
CA LEU A 376 -7.74 -6.60 2.93
C LEU A 376 -7.58 -8.12 2.90
N CYS A 377 -8.68 -8.84 2.68
CA CYS A 377 -8.72 -10.29 2.79
C CYS A 377 -9.14 -10.97 1.48
N ASP A 378 -8.45 -12.07 1.14
CA ASP A 378 -8.93 -13.05 0.16
C ASP A 378 -9.98 -13.97 0.80
N ILE A 379 -10.48 -14.93 0.09
CA ILE A 379 -11.50 -15.86 0.57
C ILE A 379 -11.04 -16.61 1.84
N LYS A 380 -11.97 -16.84 2.75
CA LYS A 380 -11.72 -17.62 3.98
C LYS A 380 -11.19 -19.02 3.65
N GLY A 381 -10.21 -19.47 4.41
CA GLY A 381 -9.53 -20.75 4.21
C GLY A 381 -8.41 -20.71 3.16
N SER A 382 -8.11 -19.55 2.57
CA SER A 382 -6.91 -19.34 1.79
C SER A 382 -5.76 -18.85 2.66
N TYR A 383 -4.55 -18.93 2.12
CA TYR A 383 -3.32 -18.45 2.74
C TYR A 383 -2.66 -17.41 1.85
N THR A 384 -2.21 -16.32 2.44
CA THR A 384 -1.52 -15.23 1.74
C THR A 384 -0.16 -14.99 2.35
N ALA A 385 0.82 -14.66 1.51
CA ALA A 385 2.16 -14.26 1.92
C ALA A 385 2.55 -12.95 1.24
N GLN A 386 3.41 -12.17 1.90
CA GLN A 386 3.94 -10.89 1.44
C GLN A 386 5.45 -10.85 1.68
N PHE A 387 6.19 -10.30 0.71
CA PHE A 387 7.56 -9.81 0.90
C PHE A 387 7.70 -8.47 0.22
N GLU A 388 8.57 -7.62 0.77
CA GLU A 388 8.70 -6.25 0.34
C GLU A 388 10.06 -5.66 0.65
N HIS A 389 10.53 -4.78 -0.25
CA HIS A 389 11.68 -3.91 0.00
C HIS A 389 11.48 -2.52 -0.57
N THR A 390 12.04 -1.53 0.12
CA THR A 390 12.22 -0.17 -0.42
C THR A 390 13.47 -0.11 -1.30
N ILE A 391 13.30 0.45 -2.51
CA ILE A 391 14.40 0.72 -3.44
C ILE A 391 14.54 2.22 -3.72
N LEU A 392 15.77 2.67 -3.85
CA LEU A 392 16.12 4.03 -4.25
C LEU A 392 16.65 4.01 -5.68
N LEU A 393 16.05 4.78 -6.57
CA LEU A 393 16.51 4.96 -7.96
C LEU A 393 17.47 6.14 -8.05
N ARG A 394 18.67 5.96 -7.51
CA ARG A 394 19.70 6.99 -7.45
C ARG A 394 20.29 7.27 -8.84
N PRO A 395 20.82 8.48 -9.11
CA PRO A 395 21.46 8.80 -10.38
C PRO A 395 22.55 7.82 -10.80
N THR A 396 23.28 7.22 -9.85
CA THR A 396 24.41 6.33 -10.12
C THR A 396 24.06 4.85 -10.02
N CYS A 397 23.03 4.47 -9.26
CA CYS A 397 22.69 3.07 -9.02
C CYS A 397 21.24 2.91 -8.54
N LYS A 398 20.75 1.69 -8.62
CA LYS A 398 19.59 1.24 -7.83
C LYS A 398 20.10 0.67 -6.51
N GLU A 399 19.64 1.20 -5.40
CA GLU A 399 19.97 0.74 -4.06
C GLU A 399 18.73 0.09 -3.42
N VAL A 400 18.85 -1.17 -3.00
CA VAL A 400 17.80 -1.86 -2.23
C VAL A 400 18.08 -1.57 -0.76
N VAL A 401 17.62 -0.41 -0.30
CA VAL A 401 18.08 0.18 0.96
C VAL A 401 17.65 -0.61 2.20
N SER A 402 16.51 -1.29 2.15
CA SER A 402 15.99 -2.12 3.26
C SER A 402 16.53 -3.56 3.27
N ARG A 403 17.31 -3.97 2.26
CA ARG A 403 17.88 -5.33 2.21
C ARG A 403 18.79 -5.59 3.40
N GLY A 404 18.70 -6.83 3.95
CA GLY A 404 19.51 -7.31 5.05
C GLY A 404 20.17 -8.63 4.73
N ASP A 405 20.78 -9.25 5.75
CA ASP A 405 21.33 -10.60 5.67
C ASP A 405 20.22 -11.67 5.69
N ASP A 406 19.03 -11.32 6.13
CA ASP A 406 17.86 -12.15 6.30
C ASP A 406 17.07 -12.34 4.98
N TYR A 407 16.94 -11.27 4.22
CA TYR A 407 16.35 -11.33 2.88
C TYR A 407 16.50 -10.01 2.11
#